data_89d2592cf6ceed77d050609179987a14
#
_entry.id   89d2592cf6ceed77d050609179987a14
#
_cell.length_a   1.000
_cell.length_b   1.000
_cell.length_c   1.000
_cell.angle_alpha   90.00
_cell.angle_beta   90.00
_cell.angle_gamma   90.00
#
_symmetry.space_group_name_H-M   'P 1'
#
loop_
_entity.id
_entity.type
_entity.pdbx_description
1 polymer ?
#
loop_
_entity_poly.entity_id
_entity_poly.type
_entity_poly.pdbx_seq_one_letter_code
_entity_poly.pdbx_strand_id
1 'polypeptide(L)'
;SAVEELDYVFLTHGDEDHINGMAELLEDQELGVRIRNLVLPPEEYLDEKLAGIGRTAARNGTRVVTIEAGQSLRNGDTDLEITCLGPECGTGMGPGNGASLVLGARYGAFGMLLTGDVELEGEQNLVNSGRLGRYPVLKAAHHGSRNSGTEEFLQIVKPAVAVISAGIENRYGHPHEETLERLKNAGCVICSTQECGAVMLRSDGSSLQIESFLE
;
A
#
# COMPACT_ATOMS: atom_id res chain seq x y z
N SER A 1 16.86 -18.21 4.23
CA SER A 1 15.89 -19.16 3.70
C SER A 1 15.02 -18.48 2.66
N ALA A 2 14.79 -19.13 1.54
CA ALA A 2 13.83 -18.63 0.55
C ALA A 2 12.43 -18.65 1.17
N VAL A 3 11.61 -17.65 0.82
CA VAL A 3 10.20 -17.64 1.19
C VAL A 3 9.49 -18.66 0.31
N GLU A 4 8.89 -19.67 0.90
CA GLU A 4 8.18 -20.74 0.19
C GLU A 4 6.66 -20.51 0.16
N GLU A 5 6.14 -19.70 1.09
CA GLU A 5 4.72 -19.44 1.22
C GLU A 5 4.44 -18.01 1.69
N LEU A 6 3.42 -17.38 1.10
CA LEU A 6 2.86 -16.09 1.49
C LEU A 6 1.43 -16.33 2.02
N ASP A 7 1.17 -15.92 3.26
CA ASP A 7 -0.17 -16.04 3.84
C ASP A 7 -1.17 -15.11 3.16
N TYR A 8 -0.75 -13.87 2.87
CA TYR A 8 -1.57 -12.86 2.21
C TYR A 8 -0.75 -12.04 1.23
N VAL A 9 -1.33 -11.82 0.06
CA VAL A 9 -0.88 -10.83 -0.93
C VAL A 9 -2.03 -9.87 -1.17
N PHE A 10 -1.75 -8.56 -1.14
CA PHE A 10 -2.73 -7.51 -1.40
C PHE A 10 -2.38 -6.81 -2.71
N LEU A 11 -3.35 -6.67 -3.60
CA LEU A 11 -3.24 -5.82 -4.78
C LEU A 11 -4.10 -4.58 -4.58
N THR A 12 -3.53 -3.41 -4.82
CA THR A 12 -4.20 -2.13 -4.52
C THR A 12 -5.10 -1.66 -5.66
N HIS A 13 -4.64 -1.79 -6.89
CA HIS A 13 -5.33 -1.43 -8.13
C HIS A 13 -4.65 -2.10 -9.35
N GLY A 14 -5.18 -1.89 -10.57
CA GLY A 14 -4.81 -2.64 -11.77
C GLY A 14 -3.67 -2.07 -12.61
N ASP A 15 -2.90 -1.08 -12.14
CA ASP A 15 -1.77 -0.52 -12.89
C ASP A 15 -0.60 -1.49 -12.93
N GLU A 16 0.13 -1.48 -14.06
CA GLU A 16 1.14 -2.50 -14.38
C GLU A 16 2.28 -2.58 -13.36
N ASP A 17 2.72 -1.46 -12.83
CA ASP A 17 3.77 -1.40 -11.81
C ASP A 17 3.34 -1.92 -10.43
N HIS A 18 2.03 -2.16 -10.24
CA HIS A 18 1.48 -2.81 -9.04
C HIS A 18 1.13 -4.29 -9.22
N ILE A 19 0.93 -4.74 -10.46
CA ILE A 19 0.43 -6.10 -10.72
C ILE A 19 1.36 -7.00 -11.53
N ASN A 20 2.36 -6.47 -12.28
CA ASN A 20 3.18 -7.28 -13.19
C ASN A 20 3.94 -8.39 -12.46
N GLY A 21 4.55 -8.10 -11.30
CA GLY A 21 5.23 -9.12 -10.50
C GLY A 21 4.31 -10.23 -9.99
N MET A 22 3.01 -9.94 -9.87
CA MET A 22 2.02 -10.93 -9.44
C MET A 22 1.73 -11.96 -10.53
N ALA A 23 1.69 -11.53 -11.80
CA ALA A 23 1.51 -12.45 -12.92
C ALA A 23 2.66 -13.46 -12.98
N GLU A 24 3.91 -12.99 -12.89
CA GLU A 24 5.10 -13.85 -12.85
C GLU A 24 5.04 -14.81 -11.65
N LEU A 25 4.71 -14.32 -10.47
CA LEU A 25 4.65 -15.12 -9.25
C LEU A 25 3.61 -16.25 -9.33
N LEU A 26 2.51 -16.04 -10.06
CA LEU A 26 1.46 -17.03 -10.25
C LEU A 26 1.78 -18.05 -11.37
N GLU A 27 2.55 -17.67 -12.38
CA GLU A 27 2.83 -18.48 -13.57
C GLU A 27 4.14 -19.26 -13.46
N ASP A 28 5.13 -18.71 -12.73
CA ASP A 28 6.45 -19.33 -12.60
C ASP A 28 6.49 -20.37 -11.48
N GLN A 29 6.34 -21.64 -11.88
CA GLN A 29 6.44 -22.78 -10.97
C GLN A 29 7.88 -23.01 -10.43
N GLU A 30 8.91 -22.45 -11.07
CA GLU A 30 10.30 -22.58 -10.62
C GLU A 30 10.58 -21.71 -9.39
N LEU A 31 9.85 -20.60 -9.22
CA LEU A 31 9.93 -19.76 -8.02
C LEU A 31 9.45 -20.49 -6.76
N GLY A 32 8.58 -21.49 -6.92
CA GLY A 32 8.13 -22.35 -5.82
C GLY A 32 7.41 -21.62 -4.69
N VAL A 33 6.97 -20.37 -4.89
CA VAL A 33 6.29 -19.57 -3.88
C VAL A 33 4.78 -19.81 -3.95
N ARG A 34 4.21 -20.32 -2.86
CA ARG A 34 2.77 -20.53 -2.74
C ARG A 34 2.11 -19.31 -2.11
N ILE A 35 1.00 -18.87 -2.68
CA ILE A 35 0.15 -17.82 -2.12
C ILE A 35 -1.11 -18.46 -1.54
N ARG A 36 -1.36 -18.27 -0.24
CA ARG A 36 -2.56 -18.79 0.42
C ARG A 36 -3.78 -17.93 0.09
N ASN A 37 -3.65 -16.61 0.26
CA ASN A 37 -4.77 -15.69 0.08
C ASN A 37 -4.32 -14.50 -0.79
N LEU A 38 -5.07 -14.23 -1.83
CA LEU A 38 -4.98 -12.99 -2.61
C LEU A 38 -6.15 -12.10 -2.21
N VAL A 39 -5.83 -10.91 -1.73
CA VAL A 39 -6.80 -9.91 -1.27
C VAL A 39 -6.88 -8.79 -2.30
N LEU A 40 -8.07 -8.52 -2.78
CA LEU A 40 -8.38 -7.53 -3.81
C LEU A 40 -9.28 -6.42 -3.23
N PRO A 41 -9.34 -5.25 -3.88
CA PRO A 41 -10.35 -4.23 -3.60
C PRO A 41 -11.78 -4.78 -3.73
N PRO A 42 -12.81 -4.05 -3.23
CA PRO A 42 -14.21 -4.38 -3.47
C PRO A 42 -14.52 -4.58 -4.96
N GLU A 43 -15.51 -5.43 -5.28
CA GLU A 43 -15.83 -5.84 -6.65
C GLU A 43 -16.08 -4.67 -7.60
N GLU A 44 -16.68 -3.58 -7.13
CA GLU A 44 -16.97 -2.39 -7.95
C GLU A 44 -15.70 -1.64 -8.41
N TYR A 45 -14.55 -1.91 -7.81
CA TYR A 45 -13.25 -1.32 -8.14
C TYR A 45 -12.33 -2.29 -8.89
N LEU A 46 -12.79 -3.48 -9.21
CA LEU A 46 -12.03 -4.43 -10.01
C LEU A 46 -12.10 -4.06 -11.49
N ASP A 47 -10.96 -3.76 -12.08
CA ASP A 47 -10.82 -3.74 -13.54
C ASP A 47 -10.60 -5.15 -14.11
N GLU A 48 -10.55 -5.26 -15.44
CA GLU A 48 -10.36 -6.56 -16.10
C GLU A 48 -9.00 -7.19 -15.77
N LYS A 49 -7.95 -6.41 -15.51
CA LYS A 49 -6.62 -6.90 -15.14
C LYS A 49 -6.64 -7.56 -13.76
N LEU A 50 -7.14 -6.86 -12.74
CA LEU A 50 -7.27 -7.41 -11.38
C LEU A 50 -8.19 -8.63 -11.35
N ALA A 51 -9.33 -8.56 -12.03
CA ALA A 51 -10.23 -9.69 -12.15
C ALA A 51 -9.57 -10.90 -12.86
N GLY A 52 -8.75 -10.64 -13.87
CA GLY A 52 -7.95 -11.65 -14.57
C GLY A 52 -6.94 -12.34 -13.66
N ILE A 53 -6.19 -11.56 -12.88
CA ILE A 53 -5.24 -12.07 -11.87
C ILE A 53 -5.98 -12.92 -10.83
N GLY A 54 -7.12 -12.45 -10.32
CA GLY A 54 -7.94 -13.19 -9.37
C GLY A 54 -8.38 -14.55 -9.92
N ARG A 55 -8.82 -14.61 -11.19
CA ARG A 55 -9.17 -15.87 -11.85
C ARG A 55 -7.98 -16.82 -11.98
N THR A 56 -6.80 -16.30 -12.33
CA THR A 56 -5.56 -17.11 -12.45
C THR A 56 -5.13 -17.63 -11.09
N ALA A 57 -5.12 -16.78 -10.05
CA ALA A 57 -4.80 -17.17 -8.69
C ALA A 57 -5.72 -18.29 -8.17
N ALA A 58 -7.04 -18.16 -8.42
CA ALA A 58 -8.01 -19.19 -8.02
C ALA A 58 -7.77 -20.53 -8.72
N ARG A 59 -7.40 -20.53 -10.00
CA ARG A 59 -7.04 -21.75 -10.75
C ARG A 59 -5.80 -22.44 -10.19
N ASN A 60 -4.86 -21.67 -9.62
CA ASN A 60 -3.64 -22.16 -9.00
C ASN A 60 -3.84 -22.54 -7.51
N GLY A 61 -5.09 -22.55 -7.03
CA GLY A 61 -5.41 -22.98 -5.66
C GLY A 61 -5.24 -21.89 -4.61
N THR A 62 -5.01 -20.64 -4.98
CA THR A 62 -5.01 -19.49 -4.09
C THR A 62 -6.45 -19.10 -3.76
N ARG A 63 -6.74 -18.85 -2.48
CA ARG A 63 -8.02 -18.29 -2.06
C ARG A 63 -8.07 -16.82 -2.43
N VAL A 64 -9.03 -16.41 -3.26
CA VAL A 64 -9.24 -15.01 -3.63
C VAL A 64 -10.39 -14.43 -2.82
N VAL A 65 -10.15 -13.28 -2.19
CA VAL A 65 -11.12 -12.56 -1.37
C VAL A 65 -11.07 -11.07 -1.69
N THR A 66 -12.17 -10.38 -1.51
CA THR A 66 -12.21 -8.91 -1.49
C THR A 66 -12.23 -8.41 -0.05
N ILE A 67 -11.73 -7.19 0.18
CA ILE A 67 -11.80 -6.52 1.48
C ILE A 67 -12.42 -5.13 1.33
N GLU A 68 -13.32 -4.78 2.23
CA GLU A 68 -14.04 -3.52 2.23
C GLU A 68 -13.56 -2.60 3.36
N ALA A 69 -13.78 -1.31 3.19
CA ALA A 69 -13.47 -0.31 4.21
C ALA A 69 -14.09 -0.67 5.58
N GLY A 70 -13.28 -0.64 6.62
CA GLY A 70 -13.65 -1.01 7.99
C GLY A 70 -13.42 -2.48 8.35
N GLN A 71 -13.17 -3.35 7.38
CA GLN A 71 -12.80 -4.75 7.67
C GLN A 71 -11.34 -4.87 8.07
N SER A 72 -11.03 -5.85 8.93
CA SER A 72 -9.67 -6.10 9.43
C SER A 72 -9.32 -7.58 9.33
N LEU A 73 -8.04 -7.82 9.06
CA LEU A 73 -7.39 -9.12 9.21
C LEU A 73 -6.52 -9.08 10.47
N ARG A 74 -6.62 -10.11 11.29
CA ARG A 74 -5.81 -10.29 12.50
C ARG A 74 -5.10 -11.62 12.47
N ASN A 75 -3.84 -11.61 12.84
CA ASN A 75 -3.12 -12.84 13.10
C ASN A 75 -3.41 -13.25 14.57
N GLY A 76 -3.91 -14.46 14.77
CA GLY A 76 -4.25 -14.95 16.11
C GLY A 76 -3.04 -15.20 17.02
N ASP A 77 -1.85 -15.32 16.45
CA ASP A 77 -0.61 -15.61 17.18
C ASP A 77 0.22 -14.35 17.46
N THR A 78 -0.13 -13.22 16.86
CA THR A 78 0.54 -11.94 17.03
C THR A 78 -0.47 -10.80 17.14
N ASP A 79 -0.06 -9.67 17.71
CA ASP A 79 -0.89 -8.45 17.77
C ASP A 79 -0.95 -7.69 16.44
N LEU A 80 -0.59 -8.34 15.33
CA LEU A 80 -0.66 -7.73 14.00
C LEU A 80 -2.12 -7.64 13.53
N GLU A 81 -2.55 -6.42 13.24
CA GLU A 81 -3.83 -6.11 12.62
C GLU A 81 -3.61 -5.32 11.32
N ILE A 82 -4.24 -5.75 10.24
CA ILE A 82 -4.30 -5.02 8.97
C ILE A 82 -5.75 -4.64 8.73
N THR A 83 -6.03 -3.35 8.72
CA THR A 83 -7.38 -2.79 8.49
C THR A 83 -7.46 -2.13 7.13
N CYS A 84 -8.49 -2.44 6.37
CA CYS A 84 -8.85 -1.71 5.16
C CYS A 84 -9.49 -0.37 5.56
N LEU A 85 -8.90 0.74 5.14
CA LEU A 85 -9.39 2.09 5.40
C LEU A 85 -10.19 2.67 4.22
N GLY A 86 -9.95 2.16 3.01
CA GLY A 86 -10.60 2.53 1.77
C GLY A 86 -10.18 1.61 0.62
N PRO A 87 -10.87 1.71 -0.51
CA PRO A 87 -11.94 2.66 -0.83
C PRO A 87 -13.28 2.32 -0.16
N GLU A 88 -14.12 3.34 0.02
CA GLU A 88 -15.53 3.18 0.42
C GLU A 88 -16.37 2.71 -0.77
N CYS A 89 -17.24 1.74 -0.56
CA CYS A 89 -18.20 1.33 -1.58
C CYS A 89 -19.28 2.39 -1.83
N GLY A 90 -19.78 2.45 -3.07
CA GLY A 90 -20.89 3.31 -3.43
C GLY A 90 -20.55 4.80 -3.59
N THR A 91 -19.26 5.16 -3.68
CA THR A 91 -18.83 6.56 -3.87
C THR A 91 -19.04 7.06 -5.29
N GLY A 92 -19.24 6.16 -6.25
CA GLY A 92 -19.32 6.46 -7.67
C GLY A 92 -17.96 6.65 -8.36
N MET A 93 -16.85 6.49 -7.63
CA MET A 93 -15.52 6.36 -8.25
C MET A 93 -15.46 5.10 -9.08
N GLY A 94 -14.78 5.16 -10.21
CA GLY A 94 -14.41 3.98 -10.99
C GLY A 94 -13.13 3.32 -10.50
N PRO A 95 -12.77 2.14 -11.06
CA PRO A 95 -11.46 1.54 -10.84
C PRO A 95 -10.31 2.47 -11.21
N GLY A 96 -9.16 2.32 -10.54
CA GLY A 96 -7.94 3.08 -10.80
C GLY A 96 -7.34 3.69 -9.54
N ASN A 97 -6.41 4.64 -9.71
CA ASN A 97 -5.61 5.21 -8.62
C ASN A 97 -6.45 5.74 -7.45
N GLY A 98 -7.49 6.53 -7.73
CA GLY A 98 -8.36 7.10 -6.69
C GLY A 98 -9.04 6.05 -5.82
N ALA A 99 -9.30 4.87 -6.37
CA ALA A 99 -9.90 3.72 -5.69
C ALA A 99 -8.88 2.66 -5.24
N SER A 100 -7.61 3.05 -5.09
CA SER A 100 -6.58 2.16 -4.55
C SER A 100 -6.94 1.64 -3.17
N LEU A 101 -6.66 0.37 -2.92
CA LEU A 101 -6.79 -0.22 -1.58
C LEU A 101 -5.82 0.47 -0.61
N VAL A 102 -6.36 1.04 0.44
CA VAL A 102 -5.59 1.70 1.51
C VAL A 102 -5.66 0.85 2.78
N LEU A 103 -4.48 0.45 3.27
CA LEU A 103 -4.35 -0.46 4.40
C LEU A 103 -3.59 0.20 5.55
N GLY A 104 -4.15 0.12 6.74
CA GLY A 104 -3.46 0.46 7.98
C GLY A 104 -2.97 -0.81 8.67
N ALA A 105 -1.66 -0.99 8.77
CA ALA A 105 -1.04 -2.08 9.53
C ALA A 105 -0.65 -1.58 10.92
N ARG A 106 -1.00 -2.33 11.97
CA ARG A 106 -0.66 -2.04 13.37
C ARG A 106 -0.09 -3.26 14.05
N TYR A 107 0.98 -3.04 14.81
CA TYR A 107 1.62 -4.04 15.64
C TYR A 107 2.15 -3.37 16.91
N GLY A 108 1.50 -3.59 18.04
CA GLY A 108 1.80 -2.85 19.27
C GLY A 108 1.68 -1.34 19.08
N ALA A 109 2.74 -0.60 19.37
CA ALA A 109 2.83 0.84 19.14
C ALA A 109 3.25 1.21 17.70
N PHE A 110 3.73 0.26 16.90
CA PHE A 110 4.06 0.47 15.50
C PHE A 110 2.79 0.61 14.65
N GLY A 111 2.83 1.51 13.67
CA GLY A 111 1.76 1.68 12.70
C GLY A 111 2.30 2.15 11.36
N MET A 112 1.85 1.50 10.29
CA MET A 112 2.19 1.84 8.91
C MET A 112 0.93 1.99 8.07
N LEU A 113 0.86 3.07 7.31
CA LEU A 113 -0.19 3.31 6.33
C LEU A 113 0.35 3.04 4.93
N LEU A 114 -0.30 2.10 4.23
CA LEU A 114 -0.03 1.70 2.85
C LEU A 114 -1.15 2.25 1.98
N THR A 115 -0.84 3.19 1.10
CA THR A 115 -1.83 4.02 0.42
C THR A 115 -2.06 3.65 -1.05
N GLY A 116 -1.33 2.66 -1.57
CA GLY A 116 -1.35 2.42 -3.01
C GLY A 116 -1.04 3.71 -3.76
N ASP A 117 -1.84 4.00 -4.77
CA ASP A 117 -1.73 5.21 -5.58
C ASP A 117 -2.93 6.15 -5.44
N VAL A 118 -3.52 6.16 -4.24
CA VAL A 118 -4.63 7.06 -3.93
C VAL A 118 -4.28 8.52 -4.21
N GLU A 119 -5.19 9.25 -4.84
CA GLU A 119 -5.06 10.65 -5.19
C GLU A 119 -6.14 11.50 -4.51
N LEU A 120 -6.16 12.81 -4.80
CA LEU A 120 -6.97 13.85 -4.16
C LEU A 120 -8.38 13.40 -3.74
N GLU A 121 -9.16 12.82 -4.65
CA GLU A 121 -10.54 12.39 -4.35
C GLU A 121 -10.57 11.23 -3.36
N GLY A 122 -9.69 10.23 -3.54
CA GLY A 122 -9.57 9.10 -2.63
C GLY A 122 -9.07 9.52 -1.25
N GLU A 123 -8.09 10.44 -1.17
CA GLU A 123 -7.63 11.00 0.11
C GLU A 123 -8.74 11.78 0.82
N GLN A 124 -9.53 12.57 0.08
CA GLN A 124 -10.65 13.31 0.66
C GLN A 124 -11.73 12.36 1.20
N ASN A 125 -12.01 11.25 0.50
CA ASN A 125 -12.94 10.23 0.98
C ASN A 125 -12.41 9.55 2.26
N LEU A 126 -11.10 9.25 2.33
CA LEU A 126 -10.46 8.72 3.54
C LEU A 126 -10.60 9.69 4.72
N VAL A 127 -10.34 10.97 4.51
CA VAL A 127 -10.48 12.03 5.52
C VAL A 127 -11.93 12.09 6.01
N ASN A 128 -12.90 12.13 5.09
CA ASN A 128 -14.32 12.25 5.40
C ASN A 128 -14.90 10.99 6.08
N SER A 129 -14.30 9.83 5.87
CA SER A 129 -14.75 8.56 6.45
C SER A 129 -14.62 8.50 7.97
N GLY A 130 -13.73 9.31 8.56
CA GLY A 130 -13.40 9.28 9.97
C GLY A 130 -12.64 8.02 10.43
N ARG A 131 -12.26 7.12 9.51
CA ARG A 131 -11.47 5.91 9.84
C ARG A 131 -9.97 6.18 9.85
N LEU A 132 -9.55 7.25 9.18
CA LEU A 132 -8.14 7.62 9.13
C LEU A 132 -7.66 8.03 10.53
N GLY A 133 -6.52 7.50 10.94
CA GLY A 133 -5.91 7.79 12.22
C GLY A 133 -4.42 8.07 12.08
N ARG A 134 -3.73 8.19 13.20
CA ARG A 134 -2.30 8.42 13.23
C ARG A 134 -1.54 7.14 12.85
N TYR A 135 -0.60 7.29 11.89
CA TYR A 135 0.33 6.24 11.46
C TYR A 135 1.75 6.81 11.40
N PRO A 136 2.66 6.40 12.30
CA PRO A 136 4.04 6.88 12.33
C PRO A 136 4.82 6.68 11.03
N VAL A 137 4.47 5.64 10.25
CA VAL A 137 5.08 5.36 8.95
C VAL A 137 4.04 5.48 7.86
N LEU A 138 4.37 6.19 6.81
CA LEU A 138 3.55 6.38 5.60
C LEU A 138 4.31 5.85 4.38
N LYS A 139 3.74 4.91 3.63
CA LYS A 139 4.11 4.73 2.22
C LYS A 139 3.44 5.87 1.44
N ALA A 140 4.22 6.79 0.92
CA ALA A 140 3.68 7.90 0.15
C ALA A 140 2.92 7.38 -1.08
N ALA A 141 1.72 7.92 -1.28
CA ALA A 141 0.84 7.50 -2.36
C ALA A 141 1.39 7.90 -3.73
N HIS A 142 1.10 7.09 -4.72
CA HIS A 142 1.39 7.32 -6.14
C HIS A 142 2.83 7.79 -6.36
N HIS A 143 3.78 7.08 -5.75
CA HIS A 143 5.22 7.33 -5.86
C HIS A 143 5.65 8.77 -5.53
N GLY A 144 4.84 9.51 -4.77
CA GLY A 144 5.05 10.92 -4.49
C GLY A 144 4.50 11.86 -5.58
N SER A 145 3.39 11.49 -6.24
CA SER A 145 2.64 12.35 -7.16
C SER A 145 2.23 13.67 -6.49
N ARG A 146 2.23 14.78 -7.24
CA ARG A 146 1.72 16.08 -6.76
C ARG A 146 0.25 16.06 -6.34
N ASN A 147 -0.50 15.09 -6.85
CA ASN A 147 -1.92 14.89 -6.55
C ASN A 147 -2.16 14.06 -5.27
N SER A 148 -1.11 13.72 -4.52
CA SER A 148 -1.20 12.88 -3.32
C SER A 148 -0.51 13.54 -2.13
N GLY A 149 -0.82 13.07 -0.92
CA GLY A 149 -0.23 13.62 0.31
C GLY A 149 -0.74 15.02 0.59
N THR A 150 -2.05 15.24 0.53
CA THR A 150 -2.67 16.52 0.83
C THR A 150 -2.39 16.95 2.27
N GLU A 151 -2.37 18.27 2.54
CA GLU A 151 -2.10 18.79 3.87
C GLU A 151 -3.11 18.26 4.90
N GLU A 152 -4.39 18.20 4.54
CA GLU A 152 -5.44 17.70 5.43
C GLU A 152 -5.23 16.22 5.79
N PHE A 153 -4.90 15.39 4.80
CA PHE A 153 -4.55 14.00 4.99
C PHE A 153 -3.34 13.86 5.93
N LEU A 154 -2.25 14.59 5.67
CA LEU A 154 -1.03 14.55 6.47
C LEU A 154 -1.25 15.06 7.90
N GLN A 155 -2.13 16.05 8.11
CA GLN A 155 -2.48 16.54 9.44
C GLN A 155 -3.18 15.49 10.31
N ILE A 156 -3.92 14.55 9.71
CA ILE A 156 -4.57 13.44 10.42
C ILE A 156 -3.58 12.30 10.64
N VAL A 157 -2.89 11.89 9.59
CA VAL A 157 -1.95 10.73 9.63
C VAL A 157 -0.74 11.02 10.52
N LYS A 158 -0.22 12.24 10.49
CA LYS A 158 0.96 12.70 11.26
C LYS A 158 2.13 11.72 11.17
N PRO A 159 2.61 11.42 9.98
CA PRO A 159 3.71 10.49 9.82
C PRO A 159 5.02 11.11 10.34
N ALA A 160 5.83 10.29 11.01
CA ALA A 160 7.20 10.66 11.36
C ALA A 160 8.17 10.28 10.23
N VAL A 161 7.82 9.21 9.48
CA VAL A 161 8.62 8.71 8.36
C VAL A 161 7.70 8.53 7.15
N ALA A 162 8.14 9.05 5.99
CA ALA A 162 7.50 8.81 4.71
C ALA A 162 8.46 8.01 3.81
N VAL A 163 8.01 6.85 3.35
CA VAL A 163 8.74 6.01 2.40
C VAL A 163 8.17 6.26 0.99
N ILE A 164 9.04 6.66 0.07
CA ILE A 164 8.69 6.89 -1.33
C ILE A 164 9.36 5.81 -2.17
N SER A 165 8.56 5.00 -2.87
CA SER A 165 9.03 4.03 -3.86
C SER A 165 8.92 4.66 -5.24
N ALA A 166 10.04 5.06 -5.83
CA ALA A 166 10.10 5.62 -7.17
C ALA A 166 11.39 5.18 -7.87
N GLY A 167 11.33 4.97 -9.17
CA GLY A 167 12.50 4.63 -9.99
C GLY A 167 13.36 5.86 -10.25
N ILE A 168 14.67 5.64 -10.34
CA ILE A 168 15.61 6.69 -10.83
C ILE A 168 15.21 7.05 -12.27
N GLU A 169 15.19 8.35 -12.57
CA GLU A 169 14.88 8.87 -13.93
C GLU A 169 13.53 8.37 -14.49
N ASN A 170 12.53 8.16 -13.60
CA ASN A 170 11.22 7.74 -14.06
C ASN A 170 10.55 8.81 -14.93
N ARG A 171 9.81 8.37 -15.94
CA ARG A 171 9.17 9.25 -16.94
C ARG A 171 8.11 10.21 -16.37
N TYR A 172 7.63 9.96 -15.16
CA TYR A 172 6.60 10.77 -14.51
C TYR A 172 7.17 11.92 -13.67
N GLY A 173 8.50 11.91 -13.43
CA GLY A 173 9.16 12.89 -12.58
C GLY A 173 8.84 12.74 -11.09
N HIS A 174 8.36 11.55 -10.67
CA HIS A 174 8.11 11.26 -9.26
C HIS A 174 9.42 11.04 -8.48
N PRO A 175 9.48 11.45 -7.19
CA PRO A 175 8.49 12.26 -6.49
C PRO A 175 8.50 13.73 -6.95
N HIS A 176 7.33 14.35 -6.99
CA HIS A 176 7.21 15.76 -7.31
C HIS A 176 7.61 16.66 -6.13
N GLU A 177 8.19 17.82 -6.42
CA GLU A 177 8.66 18.76 -5.39
C GLU A 177 7.54 19.19 -4.45
N GLU A 178 6.33 19.43 -4.97
CA GLU A 178 5.17 19.83 -4.17
C GLU A 178 4.84 18.80 -3.08
N THR A 179 5.01 17.50 -3.37
CA THR A 179 4.78 16.44 -2.40
C THR A 179 5.91 16.37 -1.38
N LEU A 180 7.16 16.51 -1.82
CA LEU A 180 8.31 16.57 -0.94
C LEU A 180 8.20 17.75 0.04
N GLU A 181 7.77 18.92 -0.43
CA GLU A 181 7.54 20.09 0.43
C GLU A 181 6.43 19.84 1.46
N ARG A 182 5.29 19.25 1.06
CA ARG A 182 4.21 18.91 2.01
C ARG A 182 4.68 17.93 3.08
N LEU A 183 5.44 16.90 2.72
CA LEU A 183 6.01 15.93 3.66
C LEU A 183 7.03 16.57 4.59
N LYS A 184 7.92 17.43 4.09
CA LYS A 184 8.88 18.19 4.91
C LYS A 184 8.15 19.13 5.89
N ASN A 185 7.13 19.85 5.43
CA ASN A 185 6.32 20.74 6.27
C ASN A 185 5.51 19.97 7.34
N ALA A 186 5.14 18.73 7.07
CA ALA A 186 4.53 17.83 8.06
C ALA A 186 5.56 17.27 9.08
N GLY A 187 6.85 17.56 8.92
CA GLY A 187 7.92 17.11 9.81
C GLY A 187 8.39 15.68 9.56
N CYS A 188 8.14 15.12 8.37
CA CYS A 188 8.52 13.75 8.04
C CYS A 188 10.01 13.64 7.72
N VAL A 189 10.64 12.55 8.19
CA VAL A 189 11.86 12.04 7.60
C VAL A 189 11.47 11.31 6.30
N ILE A 190 12.07 11.69 5.18
CA ILE A 190 11.76 11.10 3.87
C ILE A 190 12.83 10.07 3.52
N CYS A 191 12.39 8.86 3.20
CA CYS A 191 13.22 7.76 2.68
C CYS A 191 12.75 7.44 1.26
N SER A 192 13.49 7.93 0.24
CA SER A 192 13.20 7.63 -1.17
C SER A 192 14.06 6.48 -1.66
N THR A 193 13.48 5.53 -2.37
CA THR A 193 14.25 4.45 -3.01
C THR A 193 15.20 4.95 -4.09
N GLN A 194 15.00 6.15 -4.63
CA GLN A 194 15.94 6.79 -5.56
C GLN A 194 17.27 7.15 -4.88
N GLU A 195 17.22 7.54 -3.60
CA GLU A 195 18.40 7.95 -2.82
C GLU A 195 18.93 6.82 -1.95
N CYS A 196 18.02 6.07 -1.33
CA CYS A 196 18.36 5.06 -0.34
C CYS A 196 18.49 3.63 -0.93
N GLY A 197 18.17 3.41 -2.19
CA GLY A 197 18.02 2.09 -2.76
C GLY A 197 16.84 1.35 -2.12
N ALA A 198 17.01 0.12 -1.69
CA ALA A 198 15.98 -0.57 -0.92
C ALA A 198 15.89 0.01 0.50
N VAL A 199 14.66 0.21 0.99
CA VAL A 199 14.38 0.65 2.36
C VAL A 199 13.76 -0.53 3.12
N MET A 200 14.41 -0.92 4.21
CA MET A 200 13.94 -1.98 5.10
C MET A 200 13.47 -1.38 6.41
N LEU A 201 12.25 -1.73 6.80
CA LEU A 201 11.65 -1.35 8.07
C LEU A 201 11.49 -2.60 8.93
N ARG A 202 12.02 -2.56 10.16
CA ARG A 202 11.85 -3.63 11.15
C ARG A 202 11.26 -3.05 12.43
N SER A 203 10.27 -3.73 12.96
CA SER A 203 9.66 -3.36 14.24
C SER A 203 9.37 -4.59 15.09
N ASP A 204 9.58 -4.42 16.40
CA ASP A 204 9.18 -5.36 17.45
C ASP A 204 7.84 -4.94 18.10
N GLY A 205 7.13 -3.97 17.51
CA GLY A 205 5.91 -3.41 18.03
C GLY A 205 6.13 -2.22 18.99
N SER A 206 7.34 -1.97 19.47
CA SER A 206 7.68 -0.85 20.35
C SER A 206 8.70 0.11 19.76
N SER A 207 9.61 -0.41 18.96
CA SER A 207 10.66 0.33 18.27
C SER A 207 10.58 0.14 16.76
N LEU A 208 11.16 1.07 16.01
CA LEU A 208 11.30 1.02 14.56
C LEU A 208 12.76 1.19 14.19
N GLN A 209 13.29 0.25 13.43
CA GLN A 209 14.59 0.32 12.78
C GLN A 209 14.40 0.53 11.28
N ILE A 210 15.15 1.46 10.71
CA ILE A 210 15.13 1.78 9.29
C ILE A 210 16.54 1.56 8.76
N GLU A 211 16.66 0.73 7.74
CA GLU A 211 17.92 0.44 7.05
C GLU A 211 17.77 0.79 5.58
N SER A 212 18.78 1.44 5.01
CA SER A 212 18.91 1.73 3.59
C SER A 212 20.08 0.95 2.99
N PHE A 213 19.99 0.61 1.70
CA PHE A 213 21.03 -0.16 1.01
C PHE A 213 22.06 0.72 0.29
N LEU A 214 21.77 2.01 0.12
CA LEU A 214 22.70 3.02 -0.37
C LEU A 214 22.97 4.03 0.77
N GLU A 215 24.24 4.46 0.89
CA GLU A 215 24.66 5.50 1.84
C GLU A 215 24.47 6.90 1.23
#